data_e5284f1b317698e370a9a66e3d88646b
#
_entry.id   e5284f1b317698e370a9a66e3d88646b
#
_cell.length_a   1.000
_cell.length_b   1.000
_cell.length_c   1.000
_cell.angle_alpha   90.00
_cell.angle_beta   90.00
_cell.angle_gamma   90.00
#
_symmetry.space_group_name_H-M   'P 1'
#
loop_
_entity.id
_entity.type
_entity.pdbx_description
1 polymer ?
#
loop_
_entity_poly.entity_id
_entity_poly.type
_entity_poly.pdbx_seq_one_letter_code
_entity_poly.pdbx_strand_id
1 'polypeptide(L)'
;MTVLPQADALRLERWIAEIDRYNDTVGDGTTRHYMTATECACREYIRDEMEKLGLRVEVDCMGNVYGTLAGTEPDLAPVWTGSHFDTVLHGGRFDGVAGVVTGME
;
A
#
# COMPACT_ATOMS: atom_id res chain seq x y z
N MET A 1 -5.66 30.86 -8.03
CA MET A 1 -6.24 29.53 -8.36
C MET A 1 -5.33 28.46 -7.77
N THR A 2 -5.87 27.57 -6.96
CA THR A 2 -5.12 26.45 -6.42
C THR A 2 -5.00 25.36 -7.48
N VAL A 3 -3.78 25.01 -7.88
CA VAL A 3 -3.54 23.86 -8.76
C VAL A 3 -3.59 22.61 -7.89
N LEU A 4 -4.51 21.69 -8.19
CA LEU A 4 -4.56 20.42 -7.52
C LEU A 4 -3.33 19.58 -7.92
N PRO A 5 -2.71 18.86 -6.97
CA PRO A 5 -1.63 17.96 -7.30
C PRO A 5 -2.13 16.89 -8.27
N GLN A 6 -1.29 16.51 -9.22
CA GLN A 6 -1.60 15.44 -10.16
C GLN A 6 -0.90 14.17 -9.69
N ALA A 7 -1.62 13.04 -9.81
CA ALA A 7 -1.05 11.73 -9.52
C ALA A 7 0.06 11.37 -10.50
N ASP A 8 1.12 10.76 -10.01
CA ASP A 8 2.22 10.24 -10.82
C ASP A 8 1.89 8.81 -11.28
N ALA A 9 1.40 8.68 -12.52
CA ALA A 9 1.01 7.40 -13.09
C ALA A 9 2.17 6.40 -13.15
N LEU A 10 3.40 6.85 -13.40
CA LEU A 10 4.56 5.98 -13.45
C LEU A 10 4.92 5.45 -12.05
N ARG A 11 4.75 6.25 -11.02
CA ARG A 11 4.95 5.84 -9.64
C ARG A 11 3.91 4.80 -9.22
N LEU A 12 2.64 5.02 -9.56
CA LEU A 12 1.56 4.07 -9.31
C LEU A 12 1.82 2.72 -10.00
N GLU A 13 2.18 2.74 -11.28
CA GLU A 13 2.52 1.53 -12.05
C GLU A 13 3.69 0.78 -11.43
N ARG A 14 4.74 1.48 -11.01
CA ARG A 14 5.91 0.89 -10.35
C ARG A 14 5.52 0.19 -9.06
N TRP A 15 4.75 0.83 -8.21
CA TRP A 15 4.30 0.22 -6.95
C TRP A 15 3.44 -1.02 -7.19
N ILE A 16 2.50 -0.98 -8.12
CA ILE A 16 1.67 -2.13 -8.46
C ILE A 16 2.55 -3.28 -8.97
N ALA A 17 3.49 -3.01 -9.86
CA ALA A 17 4.38 -4.03 -10.41
C ALA A 17 5.30 -4.64 -9.33
N GLU A 18 5.86 -3.83 -8.43
CA GLU A 18 6.71 -4.33 -7.35
C GLU A 18 5.93 -5.14 -6.32
N ILE A 19 4.73 -4.70 -5.93
CA ILE A 19 3.86 -5.44 -5.01
C ILE A 19 3.45 -6.78 -5.62
N ASP A 20 3.18 -6.83 -6.93
CA ASP A 20 2.80 -8.07 -7.63
C ASP A 20 3.90 -9.15 -7.63
N ARG A 21 5.16 -8.76 -7.40
CA ARG A 21 6.28 -9.71 -7.28
C ARG A 21 6.21 -10.57 -6.01
N TYR A 22 5.54 -10.11 -4.97
CA TYR A 22 5.26 -10.88 -3.76
C TYR A 22 4.08 -11.80 -4.02
N ASN A 23 4.37 -12.95 -4.62
CA ASN A 23 3.37 -13.86 -5.20
C ASN A 23 3.82 -15.31 -5.08
N ASP A 24 3.01 -16.16 -4.44
CA ASP A 24 3.28 -17.59 -4.25
C ASP A 24 2.88 -18.44 -5.46
N THR A 25 2.18 -17.88 -6.46
CA THR A 25 1.70 -18.60 -7.65
C THR A 25 2.06 -17.88 -8.93
N VAL A 26 3.35 -17.53 -9.09
CA VAL A 26 3.84 -16.81 -10.28
C VAL A 26 3.41 -17.53 -11.57
N GLY A 27 2.82 -16.75 -12.49
CA GLY A 27 2.29 -17.27 -13.76
C GLY A 27 0.85 -17.78 -13.70
N ASP A 28 0.22 -17.77 -12.52
CA ASP A 28 -1.16 -18.22 -12.32
C ASP A 28 -1.88 -17.32 -11.30
N GLY A 29 -2.11 -16.08 -11.69
CA GLY A 29 -2.65 -15.05 -10.81
C GLY A 29 -1.68 -14.60 -9.72
N THR A 30 -2.18 -13.87 -8.77
CA THR A 30 -1.41 -13.38 -7.61
C THR A 30 -1.95 -14.02 -6.33
N THR A 31 -1.09 -14.71 -5.60
CA THR A 31 -1.43 -15.31 -4.31
C THR A 31 -0.52 -14.76 -3.23
N ARG A 32 -1.12 -14.09 -2.26
CA ARG A 32 -0.43 -13.47 -1.11
C ARG A 32 -1.38 -13.48 0.07
N HIS A 33 -1.50 -14.65 0.70
CA HIS A 33 -2.40 -14.82 1.85
C HIS A 33 -1.83 -14.15 3.10
N TYR A 34 -2.73 -13.60 3.91
CA TYR A 34 -2.42 -13.00 5.19
C TYR A 34 -1.58 -13.93 6.08
N MET A 35 -0.58 -13.35 6.74
CA MET A 35 0.35 -14.03 7.66
C MET A 35 1.27 -15.07 7.02
N THR A 36 1.39 -15.11 5.70
CA THR A 36 2.43 -15.90 5.02
C THR A 36 3.74 -15.11 4.98
N ALA A 37 4.86 -15.80 4.74
CA ALA A 37 6.16 -15.15 4.56
C ALA A 37 6.15 -14.15 3.39
N THR A 38 5.45 -14.47 2.32
CA THR A 38 5.27 -13.61 1.15
C THR A 38 4.50 -12.33 1.49
N GLU A 39 3.42 -12.44 2.24
CA GLU A 39 2.65 -11.29 2.69
C GLU A 39 3.47 -10.42 3.67
N CYS A 40 4.18 -11.04 4.60
CA CYS A 40 5.05 -10.30 5.52
C CYS A 40 6.15 -9.52 4.79
N ALA A 41 6.78 -10.12 3.77
CA ALA A 41 7.78 -9.44 2.95
C ALA A 41 7.17 -8.27 2.15
N CYS A 42 5.96 -8.44 1.62
CA CYS A 42 5.21 -7.39 0.95
C CYS A 42 4.89 -6.22 1.90
N ARG A 43 4.50 -6.52 3.13
CA ARG A 43 4.25 -5.53 4.18
C ARG A 43 5.47 -4.67 4.45
N GLU A 44 6.65 -5.29 4.58
CA GLU A 44 7.90 -4.56 4.78
C GLU A 44 8.21 -3.64 3.59
N TYR A 45 7.99 -4.11 2.36
CA TYR A 45 8.14 -3.26 1.17
C TYR A 45 7.21 -2.04 1.21
N ILE A 46 5.93 -2.24 1.53
CA ILE A 46 4.95 -1.13 1.63
C ILE A 46 5.36 -0.14 2.73
N ARG A 47 5.79 -0.65 3.89
CA ARG A 47 6.35 0.17 4.97
C ARG A 47 7.48 1.06 4.49
N ASP A 48 8.47 0.46 3.83
CA ASP A 48 9.66 1.17 3.35
C ASP A 48 9.29 2.25 2.34
N GLU A 49 8.35 1.98 1.44
CA GLU A 49 7.87 2.96 0.47
C GLU A 49 7.12 4.12 1.16
N MET A 50 6.30 3.84 2.17
CA MET A 50 5.65 4.87 2.97
C MET A 50 6.67 5.75 3.72
N GLU A 51 7.71 5.16 4.29
CA GLU A 51 8.80 5.91 4.95
C GLU A 51 9.55 6.81 3.97
N LYS A 52 9.82 6.33 2.75
CA LYS A 52 10.42 7.13 1.67
C LYS A 52 9.58 8.33 1.26
N LEU A 53 8.26 8.22 1.40
CA LEU A 53 7.32 9.34 1.18
C LEU A 53 7.33 10.36 2.33
N GLY A 54 8.04 10.09 3.41
CA GLY A 54 8.09 10.94 4.60
C GLY A 54 6.93 10.73 5.57
N LEU A 55 6.19 9.63 5.43
CA LEU A 55 5.12 9.28 6.36
C LEU A 55 5.70 8.74 7.67
N ARG A 56 5.05 9.02 8.78
CA ARG A 56 5.27 8.29 10.03
C ARG A 56 4.55 6.95 9.94
N VAL A 57 5.30 5.86 10.00
CA VAL A 57 4.76 4.51 9.79
C VAL A 57 4.65 3.74 11.10
N GLU A 58 3.51 3.13 11.34
CA GLU A 58 3.21 2.28 12.48
C GLU A 58 2.57 0.98 11.99
N VAL A 59 2.82 -0.11 12.69
CA VAL A 59 2.21 -1.42 12.42
C VAL A 59 1.56 -1.92 13.70
N ASP A 60 0.29 -2.27 13.65
CA ASP A 60 -0.42 -2.79 14.81
C ASP A 60 -0.20 -4.31 15.01
N CYS A 61 -0.77 -4.84 16.09
CA CYS A 61 -0.62 -6.25 16.44
C CYS A 61 -1.27 -7.22 15.43
N MET A 62 -2.14 -6.73 14.55
CA MET A 62 -2.74 -7.51 13.47
C MET A 62 -1.95 -7.40 12.17
N GLY A 63 -0.90 -6.59 12.13
CA GLY A 63 -0.10 -6.35 10.95
C GLY A 63 -0.66 -5.29 10.00
N ASN A 64 -1.66 -4.52 10.41
CA ASN A 64 -2.12 -3.36 9.64
C ASN A 64 -1.04 -2.28 9.64
N VAL A 65 -0.80 -1.69 8.48
CA VAL A 65 0.21 -0.64 8.31
C VAL A 65 -0.48 0.72 8.20
N TYR A 66 -0.04 1.65 9.02
CA TYR A 66 -0.54 3.03 9.04
C TYR A 66 0.58 3.97 8.64
N GLY A 67 0.38 4.73 7.57
CA GLY A 67 1.24 5.85 7.20
C GLY A 67 0.53 7.16 7.50
N THR A 68 1.11 8.01 8.32
CA THR A 68 0.51 9.27 8.74
C THR A 68 1.31 10.44 8.19
N LEU A 69 0.63 11.31 7.44
CA LEU A 69 1.13 12.63 7.08
C LEU A 69 0.50 13.65 8.01
N ALA A 70 1.34 14.41 8.73
CA ALA A 70 0.84 15.46 9.62
C ALA A 70 0.19 16.57 8.79
N GLY A 71 -1.00 16.97 9.20
CA GLY A 71 -1.66 18.15 8.64
C GLY A 71 -1.10 19.45 9.21
N THR A 72 -1.55 20.57 8.68
CA THR A 72 -1.17 21.94 9.14
C THR A 72 -1.95 22.37 10.38
N GLU A 73 -3.09 21.74 10.64
CA GLU A 73 -4.00 22.05 11.76
C GLU A 73 -4.05 20.86 12.73
N PRO A 74 -3.26 20.86 13.82
CA PRO A 74 -3.10 19.68 14.68
C PRO A 74 -4.36 19.27 15.44
N ASP A 75 -5.30 20.18 15.62
CA ASP A 75 -6.54 19.92 16.38
C ASP A 75 -7.69 19.34 15.52
N LEU A 76 -7.49 19.24 14.21
CA LEU A 76 -8.48 18.65 13.33
C LEU A 76 -8.40 17.12 13.32
N ALA A 77 -9.55 16.48 13.16
CA ALA A 77 -9.62 15.05 12.99
C ALA A 77 -8.92 14.62 11.69
N PRO A 78 -8.23 13.46 11.67
CA PRO A 78 -7.55 12.96 10.48
C PRO A 78 -8.55 12.53 9.40
N VAL A 79 -8.14 12.65 8.14
CA VAL A 79 -8.82 12.06 6.99
C VAL A 79 -8.16 10.72 6.71
N TRP A 80 -8.96 9.67 6.55
CA TRP A 80 -8.48 8.31 6.34
C TRP A 80 -8.75 7.85 4.91
N THR A 81 -7.78 7.14 4.36
CA THR A 81 -7.93 6.32 3.17
C THR A 81 -7.24 4.99 3.41
N GLY A 82 -7.67 3.93 2.74
CA GLY A 82 -7.02 2.65 2.93
C GLY A 82 -7.65 1.55 2.09
N SER A 83 -6.95 0.43 2.05
CA SER A 83 -7.36 -0.78 1.35
C SER A 83 -6.61 -1.97 1.95
N HIS A 84 -6.57 -3.10 1.23
CA HIS A 84 -5.84 -4.30 1.62
C HIS A 84 -4.82 -4.68 0.56
N PHE A 85 -3.82 -5.49 0.93
CA PHE A 85 -2.80 -5.99 -0.01
C PHE A 85 -2.66 -7.52 0.00
N ASP A 86 -3.36 -8.22 0.90
CA ASP A 86 -3.54 -9.66 0.81
C ASP A 86 -4.47 -10.03 -0.34
N THR A 87 -4.39 -11.26 -0.83
CA THR A 87 -5.17 -11.75 -1.95
C THR A 87 -5.86 -13.06 -1.63
N VAL A 88 -6.86 -13.40 -2.42
CA VAL A 88 -7.36 -14.76 -2.54
C VAL A 88 -6.35 -15.62 -3.32
N LEU A 89 -6.55 -16.93 -3.36
CA LEU A 89 -5.78 -17.84 -4.21
C LEU A 89 -6.00 -17.47 -5.69
N HIS A 90 -4.90 -17.33 -6.45
CA HIS A 90 -4.92 -16.92 -7.87
C HIS A 90 -5.69 -15.61 -8.11
N GLY A 91 -5.52 -14.64 -7.25
CA GLY A 91 -6.22 -13.35 -7.32
C GLY A 91 -5.72 -12.43 -8.43
N GLY A 92 -6.38 -11.28 -8.55
CA GLY A 92 -5.98 -10.22 -9.46
C GLY A 92 -4.94 -9.29 -8.83
N ARG A 93 -3.98 -8.82 -9.62
CA ARG A 93 -2.89 -7.95 -9.14
C ARG A 93 -3.34 -6.55 -8.69
N PHE A 94 -4.52 -6.12 -9.10
CA PHE A 94 -5.10 -4.82 -8.73
C PHE A 94 -6.02 -4.88 -7.53
N ASP A 95 -6.55 -6.06 -7.19
CA ASP A 95 -7.48 -6.25 -6.10
C ASP A 95 -6.83 -5.84 -4.77
N GLY A 96 -7.41 -4.84 -4.13
CA GLY A 96 -6.90 -4.20 -2.92
C GLY A 96 -5.69 -3.30 -3.17
N VAL A 97 -4.70 -3.76 -3.94
CA VAL A 97 -3.44 -3.05 -4.19
C VAL A 97 -3.66 -1.70 -4.86
N ALA A 98 -4.59 -1.60 -5.82
CA ALA A 98 -4.92 -0.32 -6.44
C ALA A 98 -5.35 0.72 -5.40
N GLY A 99 -6.16 0.32 -4.41
CA GLY A 99 -6.57 1.20 -3.31
C GLY A 99 -5.41 1.59 -2.39
N VAL A 100 -4.50 0.67 -2.09
CA VAL A 100 -3.31 0.95 -1.28
C VAL A 100 -2.43 2.01 -1.94
N VAL A 101 -2.04 1.80 -3.19
CA VAL A 101 -1.14 2.72 -3.90
C VAL A 101 -1.80 4.08 -4.19
N THR A 102 -3.12 4.10 -4.41
CA THR A 102 -3.87 5.35 -4.56
C THR A 102 -3.87 6.15 -3.25
N GLY A 103 -3.97 5.47 -2.12
CA GLY A 103 -3.90 6.12 -0.81
C GLY A 103 -2.50 6.65 -0.46
N MET A 104 -1.46 6.03 -1.00
CA MET A 104 -0.06 6.48 -0.84
C MET A 104 0.28 7.66 -1.75
N GLU A 105 -0.34 7.77 -2.93
CA GLU A 105 -0.16 8.85 -3.90
C GLU A 105 -0.79 10.16 -3.45
#